data_806413e1063f0049a0c9c7f50f62c8b5
#
_entry.id   806413e1063f0049a0c9c7f50f62c8b5
#
_cell.length_a   1.000
_cell.length_b   1.000
_cell.length_c   1.000
_cell.angle_alpha   90.00
_cell.angle_beta   90.00
_cell.angle_gamma   90.00
#
_symmetry.space_group_name_H-M   'P 1'
#
loop_
_entity.id
_entity.type
_entity.pdbx_description
1 polymer ?
#
loop_
_entity_poly.entity_id
_entity_poly.type
_entity_poly.pdbx_seq_one_letter_code
_entity_poly.pdbx_strand_id
1 'polypeptide(L)'
;SELMVAYSYLNMKIRQNDCEGFIQVRPSPLGEGQALVITEVLDSETYETWIYLEDGELREAFLVEGGNLTRDTSFSVAQIDGFNVVMENLPGKSPKIRIDIWCDGSNGQRELILNLTLRASGGP
;
A
#
# COMPACT_ATOMS: atom_id res chain seq x y z
N SER A 1 14.58 0.58 12.49
CA SER A 1 13.68 1.72 12.71
C SER A 1 12.29 1.41 12.16
N GLU A 2 11.31 2.11 12.63
CA GLU A 2 9.93 1.98 12.14
C GLU A 2 9.84 2.28 10.64
N LEU A 3 10.58 3.27 10.19
CA LEU A 3 10.60 3.64 8.78
C LEU A 3 11.15 2.51 7.91
N MET A 4 12.19 1.83 8.35
CA MET A 4 12.75 0.68 7.63
C MET A 4 11.81 -0.51 7.64
N VAL A 5 11.09 -0.72 8.74
CA VAL A 5 10.07 -1.77 8.83
C VAL A 5 8.97 -1.51 7.79
N ALA A 6 8.48 -0.27 7.73
CA ALA A 6 7.45 0.12 6.77
C ALA A 6 7.94 -0.08 5.32
N TYR A 7 9.16 0.38 5.03
CA TYR A 7 9.75 0.26 3.70
C TYR A 7 9.86 -1.21 3.26
N SER A 8 10.43 -2.05 4.12
CA SER A 8 10.60 -3.48 3.81
C SER A 8 9.28 -4.19 3.62
N TYR A 9 8.29 -3.85 4.44
CA TYR A 9 6.95 -4.41 4.33
C TYR A 9 6.30 -4.05 2.99
N LEU A 10 6.31 -2.76 2.64
CA LEU A 10 5.71 -2.29 1.39
C LEU A 10 6.40 -2.90 0.17
N ASN A 11 7.71 -2.94 0.18
CA ASN A 11 8.47 -3.54 -0.91
C ASN A 11 8.11 -5.02 -1.09
N MET A 12 8.02 -5.76 0.01
CA MET A 12 7.65 -7.18 -0.02
C MET A 12 6.24 -7.38 -0.56
N LYS A 13 5.27 -6.61 -0.05
CA LYS A 13 3.87 -6.75 -0.44
C LYS A 13 3.66 -6.46 -1.92
N ILE A 14 4.29 -5.40 -2.43
CA ILE A 14 4.15 -5.04 -3.84
C ILE A 14 4.81 -6.09 -4.72
N ARG A 15 6.02 -6.54 -4.37
CA ARG A 15 6.73 -7.53 -5.17
C ARG A 15 6.03 -8.89 -5.21
N GLN A 16 5.37 -9.27 -4.13
CA GLN A 16 4.60 -10.51 -4.08
C GLN A 16 3.37 -10.48 -4.99
N ASN A 17 2.86 -9.28 -5.26
CA ASN A 17 1.64 -9.06 -6.03
C ASN A 17 1.89 -8.18 -7.26
N ASP A 18 3.13 -8.17 -7.76
CA ASP A 18 3.59 -7.31 -8.85
C ASP A 18 2.95 -7.72 -10.18
N CYS A 19 1.68 -7.39 -10.31
CA CYS A 19 0.93 -7.70 -11.52
C CYS A 19 -0.08 -6.57 -11.75
N GLU A 20 -0.09 -6.05 -12.96
CA GLU A 20 -1.03 -5.00 -13.34
C GLU A 20 -2.45 -5.47 -13.10
N GLY A 21 -3.28 -4.61 -12.51
CA GLY A 21 -4.68 -4.91 -12.20
C GLY A 21 -4.91 -5.46 -10.80
N PHE A 22 -3.88 -6.00 -10.15
CA PHE A 22 -4.01 -6.51 -8.79
C PHE A 22 -3.64 -5.46 -7.74
N ILE A 23 -2.96 -4.40 -8.14
CA ILE A 23 -2.56 -3.32 -7.24
C ILE A 23 -3.23 -2.04 -7.71
N GLN A 24 -3.94 -1.38 -6.82
CA GLN A 24 -4.66 -0.13 -7.08
C GLN A 24 -4.40 0.87 -5.98
N VAL A 25 -4.64 2.13 -6.29
CA VAL A 25 -4.61 3.22 -5.32
C VAL A 25 -6.04 3.75 -5.21
N ARG A 26 -6.57 3.80 -4.00
CA ARG A 26 -7.92 4.28 -3.71
C ARG A 26 -7.91 5.23 -2.52
N PRO A 27 -8.94 6.06 -2.34
CA PRO A 27 -9.01 6.88 -1.14
C PRO A 27 -8.92 6.05 0.13
N SER A 28 -8.22 6.57 1.12
CA SER A 28 -8.10 5.87 2.40
C SER A 28 -9.48 5.67 3.03
N PRO A 29 -9.77 4.48 3.54
CA PRO A 29 -11.08 4.19 4.14
C PRO A 29 -11.24 4.86 5.50
N LEU A 30 -10.14 5.09 6.19
CA LEU A 30 -10.08 5.71 7.51
C LEU A 30 -8.97 6.75 7.48
N GLY A 31 -9.27 7.97 7.89
CA GLY A 31 -8.29 9.05 7.87
C GLY A 31 -8.20 9.75 6.51
N GLU A 32 -7.08 10.38 6.24
CA GLU A 32 -6.85 11.17 5.03
C GLU A 32 -5.89 10.47 4.07
N GLY A 33 -5.87 10.94 2.83
CA GLY A 33 -4.93 10.46 1.83
C GLY A 33 -5.41 9.25 1.07
N GLN A 34 -4.45 8.52 0.52
CA GLN A 34 -4.71 7.37 -0.33
C GLN A 34 -4.26 6.08 0.33
N ALA A 35 -4.88 5.00 -0.07
CA ALA A 35 -4.52 3.65 0.36
C ALA A 35 -4.01 2.84 -0.82
N LEU A 36 -3.14 1.88 -0.52
CA LEU A 36 -2.72 0.87 -1.47
C LEU A 36 -3.65 -0.33 -1.29
N VAL A 37 -4.25 -0.79 -2.38
CA VAL A 37 -5.19 -1.92 -2.33
C VAL A 37 -4.68 -3.04 -3.22
N ILE A 38 -4.49 -4.20 -2.63
CA ILE A 38 -4.01 -5.39 -3.33
C ILE A 38 -5.15 -6.41 -3.37
N THR A 39 -5.51 -6.83 -4.57
CA THR A 39 -6.59 -7.79 -4.79
C THR A 39 -6.02 -9.17 -5.04
N GLU A 40 -6.57 -10.18 -4.40
CA GLU A 40 -6.20 -11.59 -4.58
C GLU A 40 -7.44 -12.44 -4.74
N VAL A 41 -7.33 -13.48 -5.56
CA VAL A 41 -8.41 -14.46 -5.71
C VAL A 41 -7.93 -15.77 -5.07
N LEU A 42 -8.64 -16.21 -4.03
CA LEU A 42 -8.32 -17.44 -3.29
C LEU A 42 -9.60 -18.28 -3.23
N ASP A 43 -9.54 -19.51 -3.72
CA ASP A 43 -10.67 -20.45 -3.70
C ASP A 43 -11.96 -19.83 -4.26
N SER A 44 -11.86 -19.12 -5.40
CA SER A 44 -12.97 -18.46 -6.07
C SER A 44 -13.55 -17.26 -5.32
N GLU A 45 -12.92 -16.85 -4.23
CA GLU A 45 -13.30 -15.64 -3.49
C GLU A 45 -12.27 -14.55 -3.74
N THR A 46 -12.74 -13.32 -3.86
CA THR A 46 -11.86 -12.15 -4.03
C THR A 46 -11.63 -11.50 -2.68
N TYR A 47 -10.37 -11.29 -2.35
CA TYR A 47 -9.95 -10.63 -1.12
C TYR A 47 -9.18 -9.37 -1.45
N GLU A 48 -9.22 -8.42 -0.52
CA GLU A 48 -8.48 -7.17 -0.64
C GLU A 48 -7.61 -6.97 0.58
N THR A 49 -6.35 -6.58 0.35
CA THR A 49 -5.46 -6.08 1.39
C THR A 49 -5.41 -4.57 1.25
N TRP A 50 -5.82 -3.88 2.29
CA TRP A 50 -5.79 -2.41 2.35
C TRP A 50 -4.63 -1.95 3.23
N ILE A 51 -3.77 -1.10 2.68
CA ILE A 51 -2.63 -0.54 3.39
C ILE A 51 -2.80 0.97 3.42
N TYR A 52 -2.88 1.54 4.60
CA TYR A 52 -3.20 2.95 4.79
C TYR A 52 -2.59 3.49 6.07
N LEU A 53 -2.55 4.81 6.17
CA LEU A 53 -2.04 5.50 7.36
C LEU A 53 -3.21 6.01 8.18
N GLU A 54 -3.22 5.73 9.48
CA GLU A 54 -4.19 6.26 10.41
C GLU A 54 -3.52 6.52 11.76
N ASP A 55 -3.65 7.74 12.26
CA ASP A 55 -3.13 8.12 13.58
C ASP A 55 -1.66 7.75 13.81
N GLY A 56 -0.81 8.04 12.82
CA GLY A 56 0.61 7.77 12.95
C GLY A 56 1.00 6.30 12.86
N GLU A 57 0.12 5.48 12.30
CA GLU A 57 0.39 4.06 12.11
C GLU A 57 0.10 3.65 10.66
N LEU A 58 1.04 2.95 10.05
CA LEU A 58 0.79 2.26 8.80
C LEU A 58 0.06 0.96 9.16
N ARG A 59 -1.14 0.80 8.65
CA ARG A 59 -2.02 -0.32 9.02
C ARG A 59 -2.35 -1.20 7.83
N GLU A 60 -2.60 -2.47 8.09
CA GLU A 60 -3.05 -3.42 7.09
C GLU A 60 -4.37 -4.04 7.52
N ALA A 61 -5.33 -4.10 6.61
CA ALA A 61 -6.58 -4.84 6.78
C ALA A 61 -6.72 -5.82 5.63
N PHE A 62 -7.06 -7.07 5.95
CA PHE A 62 -7.32 -8.11 4.98
C PHE A 62 -8.76 -8.56 5.09
N LEU A 63 -9.53 -8.43 4.01
CA LEU A 63 -10.96 -8.69 4.02
C LEU A 63 -11.46 -9.20 2.68
N VAL A 64 -12.67 -9.78 2.69
CA VAL A 64 -13.37 -10.11 1.45
C VAL A 64 -13.68 -8.83 0.70
N GLU A 65 -13.67 -8.87 -0.62
CA GLU A 65 -14.05 -7.73 -1.44
C GLU A 65 -15.43 -7.20 -1.03
N GLY A 66 -15.53 -5.89 -0.81
CA GLY A 66 -16.75 -5.26 -0.36
C GLY A 66 -17.03 -5.40 1.13
N GLY A 67 -16.12 -6.03 1.86
CA GLY A 67 -16.26 -6.18 3.31
C GLY A 67 -16.09 -4.83 4.02
N ASN A 68 -16.50 -4.80 5.28
CA ASN A 68 -16.48 -3.59 6.08
C ASN A 68 -15.15 -3.43 6.79
N LEU A 69 -14.37 -2.43 6.38
CA LEU A 69 -13.07 -2.13 6.97
C LEU A 69 -13.25 -1.19 8.16
N THR A 70 -12.80 -1.63 9.33
CA THR A 70 -12.78 -0.81 10.54
C THR A 70 -11.38 -0.87 11.13
N ARG A 71 -11.10 -0.01 12.12
CA ARG A 71 -9.82 -0.05 12.82
C ARG A 71 -9.59 -1.42 13.46
N ASP A 72 -10.64 -2.02 14.00
CA ASP A 72 -10.54 -3.32 14.69
C ASP A 72 -10.25 -4.49 13.75
N THR A 73 -10.50 -4.33 12.44
CA THR A 73 -10.19 -5.35 11.45
C THR A 73 -8.81 -5.17 10.83
N SER A 74 -8.03 -4.24 11.36
CA SER A 74 -6.68 -3.95 10.89
C SER A 74 -5.66 -4.12 12.00
N PHE A 75 -4.39 -4.19 11.60
CA PHE A 75 -3.30 -4.22 12.56
C PHE A 75 -2.22 -3.23 12.15
N SER A 76 -1.44 -2.77 13.13
CA SER A 76 -0.35 -1.83 12.90
C SER A 76 0.87 -2.57 12.36
N VAL A 77 1.41 -2.07 11.25
CA VAL A 77 2.65 -2.57 10.66
C VAL A 77 3.84 -1.82 11.24
N ALA A 78 3.72 -0.51 11.32
CA ALA A 78 4.80 0.37 11.77
C ALA A 78 4.23 1.71 12.20
N GLN A 79 4.97 2.42 13.03
CA GLN A 79 4.65 3.79 13.42
C GLN A 79 5.43 4.75 12.53
N ILE A 80 4.73 5.49 11.68
CA ILE A 80 5.31 6.48 10.79
C ILE A 80 4.36 7.68 10.71
N ASP A 81 4.88 8.82 10.29
CA ASP A 81 4.10 10.06 10.27
C ASP A 81 3.47 10.36 8.93
N GLY A 82 3.99 9.78 7.87
CA GLY A 82 3.44 10.04 6.55
C GLY A 82 3.54 8.86 5.60
N PHE A 83 2.54 8.77 4.72
CA PHE A 83 2.45 7.75 3.70
C PHE A 83 1.70 8.37 2.52
N ASN A 84 2.36 8.44 1.37
CA ASN A 84 1.76 8.96 0.15
C ASN A 84 2.02 7.96 -0.97
N VAL A 85 0.97 7.51 -1.62
CA VAL A 85 1.07 6.55 -2.71
C VAL A 85 0.43 7.12 -3.96
N VAL A 86 1.14 7.01 -5.08
CA VAL A 86 0.69 7.48 -6.39
C VAL A 86 0.94 6.39 -7.41
N MET A 87 -0.05 6.14 -8.24
CA MET A 87 0.11 5.23 -9.38
C MET A 87 0.04 6.03 -10.67
N GLU A 88 1.03 5.84 -11.54
CA GLU A 88 1.10 6.47 -12.83
C GLU A 88 0.75 5.44 -13.90
N ASN A 89 -0.35 5.69 -14.61
CA ASN A 89 -0.81 4.83 -15.70
C ASN A 89 -0.72 5.61 -17.01
N LEU A 90 0.26 5.29 -17.84
CA LEU A 90 0.42 5.89 -19.16
C LEU A 90 0.03 4.90 -20.24
N PRO A 91 -0.68 5.34 -21.29
CA PRO A 91 -1.07 4.45 -22.39
C PRO A 91 0.14 3.75 -23.00
N GLY A 92 0.03 2.43 -23.18
CA GLY A 92 1.08 1.63 -23.78
C GLY A 92 2.29 1.36 -22.93
N LYS A 93 2.26 1.76 -21.65
CA LYS A 93 3.36 1.54 -20.72
C LYS A 93 2.88 0.82 -19.46
N SER A 94 3.79 0.08 -18.84
CA SER A 94 3.50 -0.57 -17.55
C SER A 94 3.29 0.48 -16.47
N PRO A 95 2.32 0.26 -15.59
CA PRO A 95 2.09 1.19 -14.48
C PRO A 95 3.31 1.31 -13.58
N LYS A 96 3.51 2.50 -13.04
CA LYS A 96 4.55 2.77 -12.05
C LYS A 96 3.89 3.18 -10.75
N ILE A 97 4.44 2.70 -9.66
CA ILE A 97 3.96 3.09 -8.33
C ILE A 97 5.08 3.80 -7.60
N ARG A 98 4.74 4.91 -6.97
CA ARG A 98 5.67 5.65 -6.12
C ARG A 98 5.06 5.78 -4.74
N ILE A 99 5.82 5.41 -3.73
CA ILE A 99 5.41 5.53 -2.34
C ILE A 99 6.46 6.35 -1.59
N ASP A 100 6.02 7.41 -0.96
CA ASP A 100 6.82 8.23 -0.07
C ASP A 100 6.36 7.95 1.35
N ILE A 101 7.29 7.59 2.23
CA ILE A 101 7.02 7.42 3.66
C ILE A 101 8.01 8.26 4.45
N TRP A 102 7.57 8.79 5.60
CA TRP A 102 8.45 9.62 6.42
C TRP A 102 8.09 9.57 7.88
N CYS A 103 9.09 9.90 8.69
CA CYS A 103 8.94 10.12 10.13
C CYS A 103 9.50 11.49 10.45
N ASP A 104 8.78 12.24 11.28
CA ASP A 104 9.23 13.52 11.79
C ASP A 104 10.02 13.27 13.07
N GLY A 105 11.12 13.96 13.23
CA GLY A 105 11.96 13.80 14.40
C GLY A 105 12.52 15.13 14.89
N SER A 106 13.13 15.11 16.06
CA SER A 106 13.73 16.32 16.66
C SER A 106 14.86 16.89 15.80
N ASN A 107 15.50 16.05 14.98
CA ASN A 107 16.60 16.46 14.10
C ASN A 107 16.16 16.59 12.65
N GLY A 108 14.86 16.73 12.39
CA GLY A 108 14.31 16.85 11.06
C GLY A 108 13.59 15.62 10.58
N GLN A 109 13.07 15.70 9.37
CA GLN A 109 12.31 14.64 8.77
C GLN A 109 13.20 13.60 8.11
N ARG A 110 12.88 12.34 8.29
CA ARG A 110 13.50 11.24 7.57
C ARG A 110 12.48 10.70 6.57
N GLU A 111 12.93 10.48 5.35
CA GLU A 111 12.05 10.03 4.27
C GLU A 111 12.69 8.88 3.50
N LEU A 112 11.86 7.94 3.08
CA LEU A 112 12.23 6.89 2.14
C LEU A 112 11.25 6.88 0.99
N ILE A 113 11.75 6.64 -0.22
CA ILE A 113 10.94 6.62 -1.43
C ILE A 113 11.08 5.26 -2.09
N LEU A 114 9.95 4.66 -2.44
CA LEU A 114 9.89 3.40 -3.15
C LEU A 114 9.31 3.68 -4.54
N ASN A 115 10.06 3.34 -5.60
CA ASN A 115 9.60 3.44 -6.98
C ASN A 115 9.65 2.06 -7.61
N LEU A 116 8.52 1.59 -8.12
CA LEU A 116 8.44 0.29 -8.77
C LEU A 116 7.64 0.38 -10.06
N THR A 117 8.09 -0.38 -11.07
CA THR A 117 7.32 -0.59 -12.30
C THR A 117 6.64 -1.94 -12.16
N LEU A 118 5.32 -1.96 -12.32
CA LEU A 118 4.54 -3.18 -12.20
C LEU A 118 4.63 -3.99 -13.48
N ARG A 119 4.56 -5.31 -13.35
CA ARG A 119 4.53 -6.20 -14.51
C ARG A 119 3.19 -6.11 -15.21
N ALA A 120 3.19 -6.37 -16.51
CA ALA A 120 1.95 -6.47 -17.25
C ALA A 120 1.12 -7.64 -16.72
N SER A 121 -0.20 -7.44 -16.58
CA SER A 121 -1.10 -8.50 -16.17
C SER A 121 -1.32 -9.49 -17.30
N GLY A 122 -1.78 -10.71 -16.95
CA GLY A 122 -2.17 -11.70 -17.91
C GLY A 122 -1.03 -12.33 -18.68
N GLY A 123 0.18 -12.24 -18.21
CA GLY A 123 1.27 -13.04 -18.75
C GLY A 123 1.11 -14.50 -18.37
N PRO A 124 1.52 -15.45 -19.12
CA PRO A 124 2.13 -15.43 -20.41
C PRO A 124 1.19 -14.96 -21.43
#